data_015dd8900568a50a9ca774b0d2a47550
#
_entry.id   015dd8900568a50a9ca774b0d2a47550
#
_cell.length_a   1.000
_cell.length_b   1.000
_cell.length_c   1.000
_cell.angle_alpha   90.00
_cell.angle_beta   90.00
_cell.angle_gamma   90.00
#
_symmetry.space_group_name_H-M   'P 1'
#
loop_
_entity.id
_entity.type
_entity.pdbx_description
1 polymer ?
#
loop_
_entity_poly.entity_id
_entity_poly.type
_entity_poly.pdbx_seq_one_letter_code
_entity_poly.pdbx_strand_id
1 'polypeptide(L)' 'MNKHDLWLLFVKTGKIEYYLKYKELINKESD' A
#
# COMPACT_ATOMS: atom_id res chain seq x y z
N MET A 1 -7.73 5.99 -0.93
CA MET A 1 -7.51 4.60 -1.37
C MET A 1 -7.30 3.73 -0.15
N ASN A 2 -7.85 2.54 -0.18
CA ASN A 2 -7.60 1.65 0.96
C ASN A 2 -6.34 0.81 0.68
N LYS A 3 -5.87 0.15 1.73
CA LYS A 3 -4.61 -0.57 1.63
C LYS A 3 -4.66 -1.72 0.64
N HIS A 4 -5.83 -2.33 0.49
CA HIS A 4 -5.96 -3.44 -0.45
C HIS A 4 -5.75 -2.96 -1.89
N ASP A 5 -6.31 -1.82 -2.22
CA ASP A 5 -6.14 -1.25 -3.55
C ASP A 5 -4.67 -0.91 -3.81
N LEU A 6 -4.00 -0.37 -2.81
CA LEU A 6 -2.59 -0.04 -2.95
C LEU A 6 -1.75 -1.28 -3.20
N TRP A 7 -2.09 -2.35 -2.50
CA TRP A 7 -1.37 -3.61 -2.71
C TRP A 7 -1.54 -4.11 -4.13
N LEU A 8 -2.78 -4.06 -4.65
CA LEU A 8 -3.05 -4.49 -6.00
C LEU A 8 -2.29 -3.64 -7.02
N LEU A 9 -2.26 -2.34 -6.80
CA LEU A 9 -1.53 -1.45 -7.68
C LEU A 9 -0.04 -1.78 -7.67
N PHE A 10 0.49 -2.06 -6.49
CA PHE A 10 1.90 -2.43 -6.37
C PHE A 10 2.20 -3.69 -7.18
N VAL A 11 1.35 -4.69 -7.03
CA VAL A 11 1.57 -5.96 -7.74
C VAL A 11 1.45 -5.78 -9.24
N LYS A 12 0.51 -4.96 -9.68
CA LYS A 12 0.27 -4.77 -11.10
C LYS A 12 1.35 -3.93 -11.76
N THR A 13 1.78 -2.86 -11.09
CA THR A 13 2.75 -1.94 -11.69
C THR A 13 4.17 -2.22 -11.24
N GLY A 14 4.33 -2.79 -10.07
CA GLY A 14 5.66 -3.04 -9.52
C GLY A 14 6.34 -1.80 -8.98
N LYS A 15 5.59 -0.74 -8.77
CA LYS A 15 6.17 0.50 -8.28
C LYS A 15 6.26 0.48 -6.77
N ILE A 16 7.47 0.66 -6.26
CA ILE A 16 7.72 0.63 -4.83
C ILE A 16 6.95 1.72 -4.10
N GLU A 17 6.61 2.79 -4.79
CA GLU A 17 5.87 3.89 -4.17
C GLU A 17 4.55 3.40 -3.58
N TYR A 18 3.89 2.51 -4.28
CA TYR A 18 2.63 1.96 -3.80
C TYR A 18 2.82 1.11 -2.56
N TYR A 19 3.92 0.38 -2.53
CA TYR A 19 4.23 -0.44 -1.37
C TYR A 19 4.46 0.43 -0.14
N LEU A 20 5.18 1.52 -0.32
CA LEU A 20 5.45 2.43 0.79
C LEU A 20 4.17 3.02 1.35
N LYS A 21 3.27 3.40 0.47
CA LYS A 21 1.98 3.92 0.91
C LYS A 21 1.15 2.85 1.61
N TYR A 22 1.22 1.64 1.11
CA TYR A 22 0.53 0.52 1.73
C TYR A 22 1.00 0.32 3.16
N LYS A 23 2.31 0.31 3.35
CA LYS A 23 2.88 0.13 4.68
C LYS A 23 2.48 1.29 5.60
N GLU A 24 2.44 2.48 5.06
CA GLU A 24 2.07 3.64 5.84
C GLU A 24 0.66 3.50 6.40
N LEU A 25 -0.25 3.05 5.56
CA LEU A 25 -1.63 2.85 6.00
C LEU A 25 -1.73 1.79 7.07
N ILE A 26 -0.99 0.71 6.91
CA ILE A 26 -1.00 -0.35 7.90
C ILE A 26 -0.50 0.17 9.23
N ASN A 27 0.58 0.93 9.22
CA ASN A 27 1.14 1.48 10.44
C ASN A 27 0.15 2.37 11.17
N LYS A 28 -0.60 3.14 10.42
CA LYS A 28 -1.58 4.04 11.03
C LYS A 28 -2.73 3.28 11.67
N GLU A 29 -3.14 2.19 11.02
CA GLU A 29 -4.30 1.45 11.50
C GLU A 29 -3.99 0.53 12.65
N SER A 30 -2.80 0.01 12.67
CA SER A 30 -2.46 -1.04 13.63
C SER A 30 -1.81 -0.49 14.88
N ASP A 31 -2.15 0.61 15.32
CA ASP A 31 -1.49 1.10 16.52
C ASP A 31 -1.76 0.24 17.75
#